data_a7d5f216fbf5b6b33ed1a8645b8d9567
#
_entry.id   a7d5f216fbf5b6b33ed1a8645b8d9567
#
_cell.length_a   1.000
_cell.length_b   1.000
_cell.length_c   1.000
_cell.angle_alpha   90.00
_cell.angle_beta   90.00
_cell.angle_gamma   90.00
#
_symmetry.space_group_name_H-M   'P 1'
#
loop_
_entity.id
_entity.type
_entity.pdbx_description
1 polymer ?
#
loop_
_entity_poly.entity_id
_entity_poly.type
_entity_poly.pdbx_seq_one_letter_code
_entity_poly.pdbx_strand_id
1 'polypeptide(L)'
;MTTAPAPTAPVSRTRETRAAFTALLVVEALKLRRSSVWVVALILPVLAVVSGSVNYVMNQEQLSHGWGGLSSQVLIFYGLFFCSLGISLLASASWRPEHRGTNWNAMRTTEHSPVAAAAAKTLVLTAPVTAMQAAVMLLTWAVGACLGLGIAPPSAFVAECLLAVLAAQPLIAIQSLLSMRMRSFAAPVAVCLAGLVVSMALVMTGSRAANVWPQALVTRGLTLGSTAVSTSGDLDAAGVATLLAGAAFSALVCWGLLVTVARRTGGVR
;
A
#
# COMPACT_ATOMS: atom_id res chain seq x y z
N MET A 1 57.24 31.43 4.58
CA MET A 1 56.24 31.08 5.62
C MET A 1 55.01 30.56 4.90
N THR A 2 54.88 29.25 4.81
CA THR A 2 53.72 28.57 4.15
C THR A 2 52.70 28.22 5.25
N THR A 3 51.57 28.92 5.28
CA THR A 3 50.48 28.63 6.22
C THR A 3 49.79 27.36 5.78
N ALA A 4 49.85 26.33 6.61
CA ALA A 4 49.10 25.09 6.42
C ALA A 4 47.57 25.38 6.49
N PRO A 5 46.75 24.78 5.61
CA PRO A 5 45.31 24.96 5.67
C PRO A 5 44.76 24.34 6.97
N ALA A 6 43.85 25.06 7.63
CA ALA A 6 43.19 24.63 8.86
C ALA A 6 42.41 23.31 8.59
N PRO A 7 42.39 22.34 9.53
CA PRO A 7 41.63 21.10 9.40
C PRO A 7 40.13 21.44 9.33
N THR A 8 39.49 21.07 8.22
CA THR A 8 38.06 21.16 8.06
C THR A 8 37.38 20.21 9.07
N ALA A 9 36.49 20.75 9.89
CA ALA A 9 35.73 19.95 10.91
C ALA A 9 35.00 18.76 10.23
N PRO A 10 34.98 17.57 10.84
CA PRO A 10 34.32 16.42 10.27
C PRO A 10 32.81 16.68 10.18
N VAL A 11 32.35 16.91 8.96
CA VAL A 11 30.91 16.89 8.65
C VAL A 11 30.40 15.52 9.07
N SER A 12 29.43 15.47 10.01
CA SER A 12 29.02 14.23 10.62
C SER A 12 28.47 13.28 9.53
N ARG A 13 29.02 12.09 9.40
CA ARG A 13 28.63 11.04 8.44
C ARG A 13 27.11 10.81 8.42
N THR A 14 26.42 11.04 9.54
CA THR A 14 24.95 10.97 9.66
C THR A 14 24.23 12.02 8.84
N ARG A 15 24.79 13.22 8.69
CA ARG A 15 24.17 14.31 7.91
C ARG A 15 24.29 14.06 6.41
N GLU A 16 25.43 13.54 5.96
CA GLU A 16 25.65 13.12 4.56
C GLU A 16 24.78 11.94 4.18
N THR A 17 24.65 10.93 5.04
CA THR A 17 23.79 9.76 4.79
C THR A 17 22.31 10.15 4.69
N ARG A 18 21.84 11.09 5.54
CA ARG A 18 20.46 11.59 5.46
C ARG A 18 20.23 12.39 4.17
N ALA A 19 21.15 13.28 3.80
CA ALA A 19 21.04 14.05 2.56
C ALA A 19 21.01 13.14 1.33
N ALA A 20 21.85 12.11 1.30
CA ALA A 20 21.87 11.10 0.24
C ALA A 20 20.57 10.31 0.14
N PHE A 21 19.99 9.89 1.27
CA PHE A 21 18.70 9.16 1.29
C PHE A 21 17.54 10.06 0.85
N THR A 22 17.51 11.32 1.28
CA THR A 22 16.50 12.29 0.82
C THR A 22 16.59 12.52 -0.68
N ALA A 23 17.79 12.62 -1.24
CA ALA A 23 17.98 12.72 -2.69
C ALA A 23 17.42 11.49 -3.43
N LEU A 24 17.62 10.28 -2.90
CA LEU A 24 17.03 9.05 -3.46
C LEU A 24 15.50 9.11 -3.44
N LEU A 25 14.89 9.53 -2.34
CA LEU A 25 13.43 9.68 -2.24
C LEU A 25 12.90 10.65 -3.30
N VAL A 26 13.57 11.81 -3.48
CA VAL A 26 13.19 12.80 -4.49
C VAL A 26 13.30 12.21 -5.90
N VAL A 27 14.38 11.50 -6.21
CA VAL A 27 14.58 10.87 -7.53
C VAL A 27 13.49 9.83 -7.80
N GLU A 28 13.19 8.96 -6.83
CA GLU A 28 12.14 7.94 -6.99
C GLU A 28 10.74 8.58 -7.08
N ALA A 29 10.47 9.65 -6.34
CA ALA A 29 9.22 10.41 -6.44
C ALA A 29 9.07 11.08 -7.82
N LEU A 30 10.14 11.63 -8.39
CA LEU A 30 10.13 12.22 -9.74
C LEU A 30 9.89 11.16 -10.82
N LYS A 31 10.50 9.97 -10.70
CA LYS A 31 10.23 8.83 -11.59
C LYS A 31 8.75 8.44 -11.52
N LEU A 32 8.21 8.36 -10.32
CA LEU A 32 6.82 7.98 -10.07
C LEU A 32 5.85 9.00 -10.67
N ARG A 33 6.12 10.32 -10.54
CA ARG A 33 5.27 11.40 -11.07
C ARG A 33 5.04 11.27 -12.59
N ARG A 34 6.02 10.76 -13.33
CA ARG A 34 5.96 10.60 -14.80
C ARG A 34 5.54 9.20 -15.24
N SER A 35 5.17 8.33 -14.30
CA SER A 35 4.82 6.95 -14.55
C SER A 35 3.31 6.78 -14.78
N SER A 36 2.94 5.75 -15.55
CA SER A 36 1.56 5.30 -15.71
C SER A 36 0.92 4.71 -14.44
N VAL A 37 1.63 4.62 -13.32
CA VAL A 37 1.11 4.10 -12.05
C VAL A 37 -0.10 4.89 -11.56
N TRP A 38 -0.21 6.18 -11.89
CA TRP A 38 -1.36 7.02 -11.52
C TRP A 38 -2.66 6.60 -12.19
N VAL A 39 -2.56 6.01 -13.38
CA VAL A 39 -3.72 5.42 -14.06
C VAL A 39 -4.27 4.25 -13.24
N VAL A 40 -3.40 3.37 -12.75
CA VAL A 40 -3.78 2.25 -11.86
C VAL A 40 -4.37 2.79 -10.56
N ALA A 41 -3.73 3.82 -9.96
CA ALA A 41 -4.17 4.44 -8.72
C ALA A 41 -5.56 5.08 -8.81
N LEU A 42 -6.05 5.41 -10.01
CA LEU A 42 -7.39 5.97 -10.23
C LEU A 42 -8.40 4.90 -10.71
N ILE A 43 -8.02 4.07 -11.68
CA ILE A 43 -8.95 3.10 -12.30
C ILE A 43 -9.47 2.08 -11.27
N LEU A 44 -8.62 1.54 -10.41
CA LEU A 44 -9.05 0.50 -9.48
C LEU A 44 -10.01 1.00 -8.40
N PRO A 45 -9.80 2.19 -7.77
CA PRO A 45 -10.83 2.81 -6.94
C PRO A 45 -12.15 3.06 -7.69
N VAL A 46 -12.10 3.54 -8.94
CA VAL A 46 -13.31 3.75 -9.76
C VAL A 46 -14.07 2.45 -9.95
N LEU A 47 -13.38 1.36 -10.33
CA LEU A 47 -14.00 0.04 -10.49
C LEU A 47 -14.61 -0.46 -9.18
N ALA A 48 -13.94 -0.27 -8.06
CA ALA A 48 -14.45 -0.65 -6.74
C ALA A 48 -15.73 0.14 -6.39
N VAL A 49 -15.70 1.46 -6.58
CA VAL A 49 -16.84 2.33 -6.30
C VAL A 49 -18.02 1.98 -7.21
N VAL A 50 -17.79 1.78 -8.50
CA VAL A 50 -18.85 1.37 -9.44
C VAL A 50 -19.43 0.01 -9.02
N SER A 51 -18.58 -1.00 -8.78
CA SER A 51 -19.04 -2.34 -8.39
C SER A 51 -19.82 -2.32 -7.08
N GLY A 52 -19.30 -1.64 -6.06
CA GLY A 52 -19.94 -1.53 -4.74
C GLY A 52 -21.24 -0.73 -4.79
N SER A 53 -21.26 0.37 -5.53
CA SER A 53 -22.46 1.22 -5.65
C SER A 53 -23.58 0.53 -6.45
N VAL A 54 -23.23 -0.17 -7.54
CA VAL A 54 -24.20 -0.98 -8.29
C VAL A 54 -24.75 -2.09 -7.40
N ASN A 55 -23.90 -2.81 -6.67
CA ASN A 55 -24.34 -3.84 -5.73
C ASN A 55 -25.27 -3.28 -4.65
N TYR A 56 -24.95 -2.11 -4.08
CA TYR A 56 -25.78 -1.44 -3.09
C TYR A 56 -27.16 -1.09 -3.66
N VAL A 57 -27.22 -0.48 -4.84
CA VAL A 57 -28.49 -0.06 -5.45
C VAL A 57 -29.38 -1.25 -5.83
N MET A 58 -28.76 -2.34 -6.31
CA MET A 58 -29.52 -3.52 -6.75
C MET A 58 -29.99 -4.42 -5.60
N ASN A 59 -29.42 -4.30 -4.40
CA ASN A 59 -29.71 -5.18 -3.27
C ASN A 59 -30.16 -4.43 -2.03
N GLN A 60 -30.83 -3.27 -2.18
CA GLN A 60 -31.27 -2.41 -1.07
C GLN A 60 -32.22 -3.13 -0.07
N GLU A 61 -32.99 -4.09 -0.54
CA GLU A 61 -33.89 -4.86 0.34
C GLU A 61 -33.14 -5.77 1.34
N GLN A 62 -31.90 -6.16 1.02
CA GLN A 62 -31.11 -7.12 1.80
C GLN A 62 -29.94 -6.44 2.54
N LEU A 63 -29.61 -5.22 2.16
CA LEU A 63 -28.48 -4.46 2.72
C LEU A 63 -28.98 -3.39 3.68
N SER A 64 -28.11 -2.99 4.60
CA SER A 64 -28.36 -1.82 5.44
C SER A 64 -28.54 -0.57 4.57
N HIS A 65 -29.56 0.25 4.91
CA HIS A 65 -29.81 1.48 4.18
C HIS A 65 -28.82 2.60 4.53
N GLY A 66 -28.74 3.61 3.65
CA GLY A 66 -27.97 4.80 3.88
C GLY A 66 -26.46 4.63 3.70
N TRP A 67 -25.71 5.51 4.32
CA TRP A 67 -24.26 5.56 4.20
C TRP A 67 -23.55 4.26 4.62
N GLY A 68 -24.03 3.62 5.70
CA GLY A 68 -23.44 2.36 6.19
C GLY A 68 -23.49 1.26 5.13
N GLY A 69 -24.62 1.12 4.43
CA GLY A 69 -24.78 0.14 3.35
C GLY A 69 -23.87 0.45 2.16
N LEU A 70 -23.92 1.69 1.64
CA LEU A 70 -23.11 2.08 0.49
C LEU A 70 -21.61 1.91 0.78
N SER A 71 -21.11 2.50 1.88
CA SER A 71 -19.69 2.44 2.22
C SER A 71 -19.22 1.00 2.45
N SER A 72 -20.00 0.17 3.15
CA SER A 72 -19.67 -1.23 3.37
C SER A 72 -19.52 -2.00 2.05
N GLN A 73 -20.44 -1.81 1.10
CA GLN A 73 -20.35 -2.51 -0.19
C GLN A 73 -19.13 -2.07 -0.99
N VAL A 74 -18.87 -0.76 -1.07
CA VAL A 74 -17.68 -0.25 -1.76
C VAL A 74 -16.39 -0.77 -1.13
N LEU A 75 -16.28 -0.68 0.20
CA LEU A 75 -15.05 -1.09 0.91
C LEU A 75 -14.82 -2.59 0.90
N ILE A 76 -15.87 -3.41 0.86
CA ILE A 76 -15.74 -4.86 0.65
C ILE A 76 -15.13 -5.16 -0.71
N PHE A 77 -15.70 -4.65 -1.81
CA PHE A 77 -15.14 -4.89 -3.14
C PHE A 77 -13.71 -4.36 -3.25
N TYR A 78 -13.47 -3.17 -2.69
CA TYR A 78 -12.15 -2.56 -2.70
C TYR A 78 -11.13 -3.37 -1.88
N GLY A 79 -11.46 -3.77 -0.67
CA GLY A 79 -10.59 -4.48 0.25
C GLY A 79 -10.32 -5.93 -0.14
N LEU A 80 -11.34 -6.64 -0.63
CA LEU A 80 -11.19 -8.04 -1.03
C LEU A 80 -10.34 -8.20 -2.29
N PHE A 81 -10.33 -7.23 -3.20
CA PHE A 81 -9.68 -7.42 -4.49
C PHE A 81 -8.89 -6.20 -4.97
N PHE A 82 -9.53 -5.04 -5.20
CA PHE A 82 -8.95 -3.96 -5.97
C PHE A 82 -7.77 -3.27 -5.27
N CYS A 83 -7.80 -3.13 -3.96
CA CYS A 83 -6.72 -2.49 -3.22
C CYS A 83 -5.42 -3.29 -3.29
N SER A 84 -5.47 -4.57 -2.98
CA SER A 84 -4.28 -5.45 -3.00
C SER A 84 -3.75 -5.65 -4.42
N LEU A 85 -4.64 -5.81 -5.42
CA LEU A 85 -4.26 -5.84 -6.82
C LEU A 85 -3.57 -4.55 -7.24
N GLY A 86 -4.12 -3.39 -6.83
CA GLY A 86 -3.53 -2.08 -7.11
C GLY A 86 -2.12 -1.94 -6.56
N ILE A 87 -1.92 -2.29 -5.29
CA ILE A 87 -0.59 -2.26 -4.65
C ILE A 87 0.40 -3.12 -5.43
N SER A 88 -0.01 -4.30 -5.86
CA SER A 88 0.82 -5.22 -6.64
C SER A 88 1.19 -4.66 -8.02
N LEU A 89 0.23 -4.09 -8.73
CA LEU A 89 0.46 -3.45 -10.03
C LEU A 89 1.37 -2.22 -9.90
N LEU A 90 1.16 -1.39 -8.88
CA LEU A 90 2.00 -0.23 -8.57
C LEU A 90 3.44 -0.64 -8.27
N ALA A 91 3.64 -1.67 -7.44
CA ALA A 91 4.95 -2.21 -7.13
C ALA A 91 5.63 -2.76 -8.40
N SER A 92 4.94 -3.62 -9.16
CA SER A 92 5.47 -4.20 -10.40
C SER A 92 5.85 -3.14 -11.44
N ALA A 93 5.01 -2.10 -11.60
CA ALA A 93 5.28 -1.00 -12.52
C ALA A 93 6.49 -0.15 -12.07
N SER A 94 6.63 0.09 -10.76
CA SER A 94 7.74 0.86 -10.19
C SER A 94 9.10 0.17 -10.34
N TRP A 95 9.14 -1.17 -10.27
CA TRP A 95 10.38 -1.95 -10.42
C TRP A 95 10.70 -2.31 -11.87
N ARG A 96 9.74 -2.20 -12.80
CA ARG A 96 9.93 -2.56 -14.22
C ARG A 96 11.11 -1.85 -14.91
N PRO A 97 11.38 -0.53 -14.68
CA PRO A 97 12.52 0.13 -15.29
C PRO A 97 13.86 -0.49 -14.89
N GLU A 98 13.98 -0.97 -13.65
CA GLU A 98 15.22 -1.57 -13.13
C GLU A 98 15.53 -2.93 -13.77
N HIS A 99 14.53 -3.63 -14.28
CA HIS A 99 14.68 -4.91 -14.99
C HIS A 99 14.93 -4.76 -16.49
N ARG A 100 14.89 -3.51 -17.01
CA ARG A 100 15.13 -3.23 -18.43
C ARG A 100 16.55 -2.71 -18.64
N GLY A 101 17.27 -3.34 -19.59
CA GLY A 101 18.61 -2.89 -19.99
C GLY A 101 19.67 -3.08 -18.89
N THR A 102 20.58 -2.13 -18.78
CA THR A 102 21.74 -2.12 -17.88
C THR A 102 21.50 -1.40 -16.55
N ASN A 103 20.25 -1.04 -16.25
CA ASN A 103 19.93 -0.21 -15.07
C ASN A 103 20.35 -0.86 -13.74
N TRP A 104 20.31 -2.20 -13.63
CA TRP A 104 20.86 -2.90 -12.48
C TRP A 104 22.36 -2.67 -12.29
N ASN A 105 23.13 -2.63 -13.40
CA ASN A 105 24.56 -2.34 -13.33
C ASN A 105 24.81 -0.88 -12.96
N ALA A 106 24.03 0.05 -13.52
CA ALA A 106 24.08 1.46 -13.15
C ALA A 106 23.77 1.67 -11.66
N MET A 107 22.78 0.96 -11.11
CA MET A 107 22.43 1.03 -9.69
C MET A 107 23.52 0.46 -8.78
N ARG A 108 24.34 -0.51 -9.27
CA ARG A 108 25.49 -1.09 -8.56
C ARG A 108 26.71 -0.20 -8.59
N THR A 109 26.85 0.66 -9.60
CA THR A 109 27.97 1.61 -9.74
C THR A 109 27.74 2.94 -9.04
N THR A 110 26.50 3.19 -8.54
CA THR A 110 26.21 4.38 -7.74
C THR A 110 26.74 4.20 -6.31
N GLU A 111 27.13 5.29 -5.67
CA GLU A 111 27.62 5.33 -4.28
C GLU A 111 26.53 4.94 -3.25
N HIS A 112 25.29 4.76 -3.70
CA HIS A 112 24.16 4.46 -2.83
C HIS A 112 24.03 2.95 -2.54
N SER A 113 23.78 2.62 -1.27
CA SER A 113 23.57 1.22 -0.90
C SER A 113 22.30 0.65 -1.56
N PRO A 114 22.32 -0.61 -2.03
CA PRO A 114 21.13 -1.27 -2.59
C PRO A 114 19.92 -1.26 -1.63
N VAL A 115 20.20 -1.31 -0.33
CA VAL A 115 19.17 -1.20 0.71
C VAL A 115 18.51 0.16 0.71
N ALA A 116 19.30 1.24 0.62
CA ALA A 116 18.76 2.60 0.59
C ALA A 116 17.89 2.83 -0.65
N ALA A 117 18.33 2.34 -1.81
CA ALA A 117 17.57 2.44 -3.05
C ALA A 117 16.25 1.63 -2.98
N ALA A 118 16.30 0.39 -2.48
CA ALA A 118 15.10 -0.44 -2.30
C ALA A 118 14.13 0.18 -1.27
N ALA A 119 14.66 0.70 -0.16
CA ALA A 119 13.85 1.37 0.86
C ALA A 119 13.20 2.64 0.32
N ALA A 120 13.94 3.51 -0.37
CA ALA A 120 13.42 4.73 -0.94
C ALA A 120 12.29 4.43 -1.95
N LYS A 121 12.50 3.48 -2.87
CA LYS A 121 11.50 3.06 -3.85
C LYS A 121 10.23 2.51 -3.18
N THR A 122 10.38 1.68 -2.15
CA THR A 122 9.25 1.10 -1.41
C THR A 122 8.47 2.15 -0.63
N LEU A 123 9.16 3.10 0.03
CA LEU A 123 8.51 4.20 0.75
C LEU A 123 7.73 5.12 -0.19
N VAL A 124 8.28 5.44 -1.36
CA VAL A 124 7.61 6.32 -2.32
C VAL A 124 6.32 5.69 -2.86
N LEU A 125 6.19 4.36 -2.88
CA LEU A 125 4.95 3.67 -3.25
C LEU A 125 3.78 3.93 -2.28
N THR A 126 4.05 4.37 -1.07
CA THR A 126 2.98 4.77 -0.14
C THR A 126 2.15 5.93 -0.69
N ALA A 127 2.75 6.85 -1.46
CA ALA A 127 2.05 8.00 -2.03
C ALA A 127 0.90 7.60 -2.99
N PRO A 128 1.12 6.79 -4.05
CA PRO A 128 0.02 6.36 -4.90
C PRO A 128 -0.99 5.44 -4.19
N VAL A 129 -0.56 4.65 -3.19
CA VAL A 129 -1.49 3.86 -2.37
C VAL A 129 -2.38 4.79 -1.53
N THR A 130 -1.82 5.84 -0.92
CA THR A 130 -2.62 6.86 -0.22
C THR A 130 -3.56 7.59 -1.19
N ALA A 131 -3.12 7.88 -2.41
CA ALA A 131 -3.98 8.45 -3.44
C ALA A 131 -5.13 7.52 -3.84
N MET A 132 -4.91 6.19 -3.87
CA MET A 132 -5.99 5.20 -4.07
C MET A 132 -7.02 5.27 -2.94
N GLN A 133 -6.58 5.39 -1.68
CA GLN A 133 -7.49 5.54 -0.53
C GLN A 133 -8.28 6.84 -0.61
N ALA A 134 -7.62 7.96 -0.95
CA ALA A 134 -8.28 9.23 -1.15
C ALA A 134 -9.30 9.18 -2.31
N ALA A 135 -8.95 8.50 -3.41
CA ALA A 135 -9.84 8.35 -4.55
C ALA A 135 -11.10 7.54 -4.19
N VAL A 136 -10.97 6.38 -3.54
CA VAL A 136 -12.14 5.59 -3.13
C VAL A 136 -13.01 6.37 -2.15
N MET A 137 -12.42 7.10 -1.21
CA MET A 137 -13.13 7.92 -0.23
C MET A 137 -13.91 9.05 -0.91
N LEU A 138 -13.27 9.82 -1.79
CA LEU A 138 -13.91 10.95 -2.47
C LEU A 138 -14.97 10.50 -3.47
N LEU A 139 -14.71 9.43 -4.22
CA LEU A 139 -15.67 8.90 -5.19
C LEU A 139 -16.90 8.30 -4.49
N THR A 140 -16.71 7.56 -3.40
CA THR A 140 -17.83 7.03 -2.60
C THR A 140 -18.66 8.16 -1.97
N TRP A 141 -17.97 9.19 -1.47
CA TRP A 141 -18.63 10.38 -0.96
C TRP A 141 -19.49 11.06 -2.05
N ALA A 142 -18.95 11.26 -3.25
CA ALA A 142 -19.67 11.86 -4.36
C ALA A 142 -20.90 11.03 -4.77
N VAL A 143 -20.75 9.69 -4.86
CA VAL A 143 -21.87 8.79 -5.16
C VAL A 143 -22.94 8.84 -4.08
N GLY A 144 -22.57 8.82 -2.79
CA GLY A 144 -23.52 8.90 -1.69
C GLY A 144 -24.29 10.22 -1.67
N ALA A 145 -23.62 11.34 -1.96
CA ALA A 145 -24.26 12.64 -2.12
C ALA A 145 -25.26 12.66 -3.30
N CYS A 146 -24.88 12.07 -4.45
CA CYS A 146 -25.77 11.94 -5.62
C CYS A 146 -26.98 11.03 -5.35
N LEU A 147 -26.83 10.01 -4.51
CA LEU A 147 -27.93 9.14 -4.07
C LEU A 147 -28.81 9.76 -2.97
N GLY A 148 -28.52 10.99 -2.55
CA GLY A 148 -29.32 11.71 -1.53
C GLY A 148 -29.09 11.20 -0.10
N LEU A 149 -27.97 10.51 0.19
CA LEU A 149 -27.67 10.00 1.52
C LEU A 149 -27.17 11.07 2.51
N GLY A 150 -27.14 12.34 2.09
CA GLY A 150 -26.62 13.46 2.87
C GLY A 150 -25.17 13.79 2.53
N ILE A 151 -24.69 14.94 3.04
CA ILE A 151 -23.36 15.48 2.66
C ILE A 151 -22.22 14.88 3.50
N ALA A 152 -22.51 14.49 4.74
CA ALA A 152 -21.48 14.00 5.67
C ALA A 152 -21.39 12.47 5.66
N PRO A 153 -20.28 11.88 5.20
CA PRO A 153 -20.05 10.44 5.34
C PRO A 153 -19.80 10.07 6.81
N PRO A 154 -20.06 8.82 7.22
CA PRO A 154 -19.77 8.37 8.57
C PRO A 154 -18.28 8.50 8.91
N SER A 155 -17.98 8.89 10.16
CA SER A 155 -16.60 8.99 10.64
C SER A 155 -15.87 7.62 10.59
N ALA A 156 -16.59 6.52 10.79
CA ALA A 156 -16.08 5.15 10.64
C ALA A 156 -15.52 4.90 9.23
N PHE A 157 -16.24 5.28 8.18
CA PHE A 157 -15.79 5.13 6.80
C PHE A 157 -14.48 5.90 6.52
N VAL A 158 -14.38 7.14 7.03
CA VAL A 158 -13.15 7.93 6.89
C VAL A 158 -11.99 7.26 7.64
N ALA A 159 -12.24 6.79 8.85
CA ALA A 159 -11.22 6.11 9.66
C ALA A 159 -10.75 4.79 9.02
N GLU A 160 -11.64 3.99 8.42
CA GLU A 160 -11.30 2.78 7.68
C GLU A 160 -10.38 3.07 6.50
N CYS A 161 -10.66 4.11 5.72
CA CYS A 161 -9.79 4.54 4.62
C CYS A 161 -8.40 4.96 5.12
N LEU A 162 -8.30 5.63 6.27
CA LEU A 162 -7.02 6.02 6.86
C LEU A 162 -6.27 4.82 7.45
N LEU A 163 -6.95 3.94 8.18
CA LEU A 163 -6.39 2.71 8.71
C LEU A 163 -5.85 1.79 7.62
N ALA A 164 -6.51 1.75 6.46
CA ALA A 164 -6.09 0.95 5.33
C ALA A 164 -4.71 1.38 4.78
N VAL A 165 -4.33 2.66 4.86
CA VAL A 165 -2.97 3.12 4.49
C VAL A 165 -1.91 2.49 5.37
N LEU A 166 -2.17 2.39 6.67
CA LEU A 166 -1.27 1.75 7.64
C LEU A 166 -1.25 0.23 7.45
N ALA A 167 -2.42 -0.39 7.29
CA ALA A 167 -2.58 -1.81 7.05
C ALA A 167 -1.96 -2.28 5.72
N ALA A 168 -1.79 -1.38 4.75
CA ALA A 168 -1.17 -1.68 3.47
C ALA A 168 0.37 -1.74 3.52
N GLN A 169 1.03 -1.22 4.56
CA GLN A 169 2.49 -1.14 4.60
C GLN A 169 3.20 -2.50 4.47
N PRO A 170 2.76 -3.59 5.13
CA PRO A 170 3.34 -4.91 4.92
C PRO A 170 3.22 -5.39 3.47
N LEU A 171 2.04 -5.15 2.85
CA LEU A 171 1.79 -5.57 1.49
C LEU A 171 2.64 -4.77 0.49
N ILE A 172 2.82 -3.47 0.70
CA ILE A 172 3.73 -2.63 -0.11
C ILE A 172 5.16 -3.18 -0.04
N ALA A 173 5.64 -3.53 1.15
CA ALA A 173 6.99 -4.04 1.35
C ALA A 173 7.20 -5.40 0.68
N ILE A 174 6.28 -6.36 0.87
CA ILE A 174 6.42 -7.70 0.28
C ILE A 174 6.24 -7.67 -1.24
N GLN A 175 5.32 -6.87 -1.78
CA GLN A 175 5.14 -6.71 -3.22
C GLN A 175 6.32 -6.00 -3.87
N SER A 176 6.93 -5.03 -3.19
CA SER A 176 8.18 -4.40 -3.63
C SER A 176 9.32 -5.41 -3.66
N LEU A 177 9.47 -6.27 -2.63
CA LEU A 177 10.45 -7.35 -2.61
C LEU A 177 10.25 -8.33 -3.78
N LEU A 178 9.03 -8.81 -4.00
CA LEU A 178 8.72 -9.71 -5.10
C LEU A 178 9.03 -9.07 -6.46
N SER A 179 8.62 -7.82 -6.65
CA SER A 179 8.88 -7.06 -7.88
C SER A 179 10.36 -6.76 -8.10
N MET A 180 11.14 -6.58 -7.02
CA MET A 180 12.58 -6.44 -7.09
C MET A 180 13.27 -7.73 -7.57
N ARG A 181 12.74 -8.90 -7.19
CA ARG A 181 13.34 -10.22 -7.50
C ARG A 181 12.89 -10.81 -8.81
N MET A 182 11.66 -10.56 -9.21
CA MET A 182 11.03 -11.17 -10.38
C MET A 182 11.15 -10.26 -11.60
N ARG A 183 11.77 -10.73 -12.68
CA ARG A 183 11.91 -9.96 -13.93
C ARG A 183 10.59 -9.78 -14.67
N SER A 184 9.64 -10.71 -14.49
CA SER A 184 8.33 -10.64 -15.08
C SER A 184 7.45 -9.62 -14.34
N PHE A 185 6.75 -8.76 -15.09
CA PHE A 185 5.74 -7.85 -14.52
C PHE A 185 4.56 -8.62 -13.92
N ALA A 186 4.16 -9.72 -14.55
CA ALA A 186 2.98 -10.49 -14.18
C ALA A 186 3.22 -11.42 -12.97
N ALA A 187 4.47 -11.86 -12.74
CA ALA A 187 4.75 -12.84 -11.69
C ALA A 187 4.46 -12.32 -10.26
N PRO A 188 4.90 -11.11 -9.84
CA PRO A 188 4.50 -10.57 -8.54
C PRO A 188 2.99 -10.37 -8.40
N VAL A 189 2.31 -10.01 -9.51
CA VAL A 189 0.86 -9.84 -9.54
C VAL A 189 0.16 -11.19 -9.34
N ALA A 190 0.61 -12.25 -10.01
CA ALA A 190 0.08 -13.59 -9.82
C ALA A 190 0.26 -14.11 -8.39
N VAL A 191 1.43 -13.85 -7.77
CA VAL A 191 1.65 -14.18 -6.35
C VAL A 191 0.71 -13.38 -5.45
N CYS A 192 0.45 -12.10 -5.77
CA CYS A 192 -0.53 -11.30 -5.03
C CYS A 192 -1.93 -11.90 -5.12
N LEU A 193 -2.37 -12.28 -6.32
CA LEU A 193 -3.68 -12.91 -6.53
C LEU A 193 -3.82 -14.23 -5.78
N ALA A 194 -2.79 -15.07 -5.77
CA ALA A 194 -2.77 -16.28 -4.95
C ALA A 194 -2.88 -15.93 -3.44
N GLY A 195 -2.14 -14.91 -2.99
CA GLY A 195 -2.23 -14.39 -1.63
C GLY A 195 -3.60 -13.82 -1.27
N LEU A 196 -4.34 -13.26 -2.23
CA LEU A 196 -5.72 -12.81 -2.04
C LEU A 196 -6.68 -13.98 -1.79
N VAL A 197 -6.54 -15.08 -2.52
CA VAL A 197 -7.35 -16.28 -2.29
C VAL A 197 -7.13 -16.81 -0.87
N VAL A 198 -5.87 -16.88 -0.42
CA VAL A 198 -5.53 -17.24 0.96
C VAL A 198 -6.13 -16.24 1.96
N SER A 199 -6.00 -14.94 1.67
CA SER A 199 -6.59 -13.87 2.51
C SER A 199 -8.09 -14.04 2.69
N MET A 200 -8.81 -14.30 1.61
CA MET A 200 -10.26 -14.50 1.64
C MET A 200 -10.63 -15.71 2.52
N ALA A 201 -9.93 -16.82 2.38
CA ALA A 201 -10.14 -18.00 3.22
C ALA A 201 -9.86 -17.70 4.71
N LEU A 202 -8.76 -16.99 5.02
CA LEU A 202 -8.41 -16.63 6.40
C LEU A 202 -9.42 -15.67 7.04
N VAL A 203 -9.93 -14.69 6.29
CA VAL A 203 -10.93 -13.74 6.79
C VAL A 203 -12.28 -14.45 7.00
N MET A 204 -12.73 -15.26 6.04
CA MET A 204 -14.02 -15.97 6.13
C MET A 204 -14.05 -17.03 7.23
N THR A 205 -12.93 -17.68 7.51
CA THR A 205 -12.84 -18.66 8.61
C THR A 205 -12.60 -18.04 9.99
N GLY A 206 -12.42 -16.69 10.06
CA GLY A 206 -12.07 -16.02 11.31
C GLY A 206 -10.70 -16.42 11.87
N SER A 207 -9.78 -16.90 11.02
CA SER A 207 -8.48 -17.38 11.44
C SER A 207 -7.62 -16.27 12.02
N ARG A 208 -6.91 -16.55 13.14
CA ARG A 208 -5.93 -15.62 13.74
C ARG A 208 -4.80 -15.23 12.79
N ALA A 209 -4.49 -16.07 11.79
CA ALA A 209 -3.50 -15.77 10.76
C ALA A 209 -3.90 -14.56 9.90
N ALA A 210 -5.20 -14.23 9.79
CA ALA A 210 -5.66 -13.01 9.13
C ALA A 210 -5.12 -11.73 9.78
N ASN A 211 -4.72 -11.77 11.05
CA ASN A 211 -4.15 -10.62 11.78
C ASN A 211 -2.72 -10.29 11.37
N VAL A 212 -2.04 -11.16 10.63
CA VAL A 212 -0.64 -10.94 10.20
C VAL A 212 -0.44 -11.15 8.70
N TRP A 213 -1.44 -11.68 7.98
CA TRP A 213 -1.37 -11.88 6.54
C TRP A 213 -1.53 -10.53 5.80
N PRO A 214 -0.56 -10.10 4.96
CA PRO A 214 -0.55 -8.74 4.40
C PRO A 214 -1.83 -8.33 3.66
N GLN A 215 -2.39 -9.21 2.81
CA GLN A 215 -3.64 -8.91 2.09
C GLN A 215 -4.86 -8.90 3.04
N ALA A 216 -4.90 -9.80 4.02
CA ALA A 216 -5.98 -9.84 5.00
C ALA A 216 -6.00 -8.60 5.90
N LEU A 217 -4.84 -8.05 6.24
CA LEU A 217 -4.73 -6.79 6.99
C LEU A 217 -5.36 -5.63 6.21
N VAL A 218 -5.13 -5.54 4.89
CA VAL A 218 -5.75 -4.52 4.03
C VAL A 218 -7.27 -4.69 4.03
N THR A 219 -7.77 -5.91 3.79
CA THR A 219 -9.21 -6.21 3.80
C THR A 219 -9.84 -5.85 5.14
N ARG A 220 -9.25 -6.28 6.25
CA ARG A 220 -9.74 -5.99 7.60
C ARG A 220 -9.70 -4.50 7.93
N GLY A 221 -8.66 -3.77 7.50
CA GLY A 221 -8.60 -2.32 7.70
C GLY A 221 -9.73 -1.57 7.02
N LEU A 222 -10.18 -2.07 5.87
CA LEU A 222 -11.29 -1.50 5.07
C LEU A 222 -12.68 -2.00 5.49
N THR A 223 -12.78 -3.04 6.30
CA THR A 223 -14.07 -3.63 6.67
C THR A 223 -14.31 -3.67 8.18
N LEU A 224 -13.48 -2.99 8.98
CA LEU A 224 -13.48 -3.11 10.43
C LEU A 224 -14.79 -2.61 11.08
N GLY A 225 -15.36 -1.50 10.57
CA GLY A 225 -16.67 -0.96 10.97
C GLY A 225 -17.79 -1.24 9.95
N SER A 226 -17.55 -2.17 9.01
CA SER A 226 -18.52 -2.48 7.98
C SER A 226 -19.76 -3.17 8.54
N THR A 227 -20.94 -2.65 8.21
CA THR A 227 -22.24 -3.27 8.55
C THR A 227 -22.46 -4.62 7.87
N ALA A 228 -21.68 -4.96 6.87
CA ALA A 228 -21.72 -6.26 6.20
C ALA A 228 -20.91 -7.33 6.96
N VAL A 229 -20.05 -6.94 7.90
CA VAL A 229 -19.19 -7.86 8.69
C VAL A 229 -19.52 -7.78 10.19
N SER A 230 -20.02 -6.62 10.67
CA SER A 230 -20.41 -6.39 12.05
C SER A 230 -21.84 -5.83 12.14
N THR A 231 -22.56 -6.18 13.20
CA THR A 231 -23.93 -5.67 13.42
C THR A 231 -23.99 -4.23 13.92
N SER A 232 -22.89 -3.71 14.48
CA SER A 232 -22.84 -2.37 15.10
C SER A 232 -22.50 -1.25 14.12
N GLY A 233 -21.77 -1.54 13.05
CA GLY A 233 -21.29 -0.50 12.13
C GLY A 233 -20.27 0.49 12.74
N ASP A 234 -19.85 0.26 13.99
CA ASP A 234 -18.92 1.08 14.74
C ASP A 234 -17.52 0.47 14.79
N LEU A 235 -16.51 1.33 14.89
CA LEU A 235 -15.12 0.91 15.06
C LEU A 235 -14.89 0.48 16.52
N ASP A 236 -14.64 -0.82 16.72
CA ASP A 236 -14.22 -1.33 18.02
C ASP A 236 -12.72 -1.03 18.28
N ALA A 237 -12.42 -0.45 19.43
CA ALA A 237 -11.06 -0.09 19.82
C ALA A 237 -10.13 -1.32 19.92
N ALA A 238 -10.63 -2.47 20.35
CA ALA A 238 -9.85 -3.71 20.42
C ALA A 238 -9.53 -4.24 19.02
N GLY A 239 -10.48 -4.14 18.09
CA GLY A 239 -10.29 -4.46 16.67
C GLY A 239 -9.25 -3.57 16.01
N VAL A 240 -9.31 -2.25 16.23
CA VAL A 240 -8.31 -1.28 15.75
C VAL A 240 -6.92 -1.59 16.32
N ALA A 241 -6.81 -1.83 17.63
CA ALA A 241 -5.53 -2.17 18.27
C ALA A 241 -4.95 -3.48 17.71
N THR A 242 -5.78 -4.50 17.51
CA THR A 242 -5.37 -5.79 16.92
C THR A 242 -4.89 -5.60 15.48
N LEU A 243 -5.59 -4.81 14.67
CA LEU A 243 -5.21 -4.48 13.30
C LEU A 243 -3.85 -3.78 13.26
N LEU A 244 -3.68 -2.74 14.07
CA LEU A 244 -2.44 -1.95 14.10
C LEU A 244 -1.25 -2.77 14.60
N ALA A 245 -1.44 -3.59 15.65
CA ALA A 245 -0.40 -4.48 16.16
C ALA A 245 0.01 -5.53 15.09
N GLY A 246 -0.96 -6.15 14.42
CA GLY A 246 -0.71 -7.10 13.35
C GLY A 246 -0.03 -6.45 12.14
N ALA A 247 -0.46 -5.26 11.74
CA ALA A 247 0.15 -4.50 10.65
C ALA A 247 1.60 -4.11 10.98
N ALA A 248 1.88 -3.65 12.20
CA ALA A 248 3.22 -3.31 12.65
C ALA A 248 4.14 -4.54 12.65
N PHE A 249 3.69 -5.67 13.22
CA PHE A 249 4.44 -6.92 13.23
C PHE A 249 4.73 -7.41 11.79
N SER A 250 3.70 -7.49 10.96
CA SER A 250 3.84 -7.94 9.57
C SER A 250 4.73 -6.98 8.75
N ALA A 251 4.63 -5.66 8.99
CA ALA A 251 5.50 -4.69 8.35
C ALA A 251 6.96 -4.89 8.74
N LEU A 252 7.26 -5.10 10.03
CA LEU A 252 8.63 -5.40 10.49
C LEU A 252 9.21 -6.63 9.80
N VAL A 253 8.43 -7.70 9.68
CA VAL A 253 8.86 -8.93 8.99
C VAL A 253 9.08 -8.66 7.49
N CYS A 254 8.13 -8.04 6.80
CA CYS A 254 8.23 -7.80 5.36
C CYS A 254 9.36 -6.82 5.01
N TRP A 255 9.56 -5.76 5.80
CA TRP A 255 10.68 -4.84 5.65
C TRP A 255 12.01 -5.49 5.99
N GLY A 256 12.07 -6.32 7.04
CA GLY A 256 13.24 -7.12 7.38
C GLY A 256 13.66 -8.04 6.23
N LEU A 257 12.72 -8.73 5.60
CA LEU A 257 12.95 -9.54 4.41
C LEU A 257 13.43 -8.69 3.21
N LEU A 258 12.82 -7.56 2.94
CA LEU A 258 13.24 -6.64 1.88
C LEU A 258 14.69 -6.19 2.08
N VAL A 259 15.04 -5.75 3.28
CA VAL A 259 16.39 -5.30 3.63
C VAL A 259 17.42 -6.42 3.51
N THR A 260 17.13 -7.61 4.03
CA THR A 260 18.05 -8.76 3.98
C THR A 260 18.31 -9.22 2.54
N VAL A 261 17.28 -9.25 1.71
CA VAL A 261 17.41 -9.61 0.29
C VAL A 261 18.15 -8.52 -0.48
N ALA A 262 17.87 -7.23 -0.22
CA ALA A 262 18.57 -6.13 -0.87
C ALA A 262 20.08 -6.12 -0.53
N ARG A 263 20.46 -6.46 0.70
CA ARG A 263 21.88 -6.62 1.11
C ARG A 263 22.58 -7.72 0.31
N ARG A 264 21.93 -8.86 0.14
CA ARG A 264 22.51 -10.01 -0.60
C ARG A 264 22.71 -9.70 -2.09
N THR A 265 21.84 -8.91 -2.69
CA THR A 265 22.00 -8.50 -4.10
C THR A 265 23.15 -7.53 -4.34
N GLY A 266 23.59 -6.79 -3.32
CA GLY A 266 24.75 -5.90 -3.37
C GLY A 266 26.09 -6.59 -3.05
N GLY A 267 26.08 -7.77 -2.42
CA GLY A 267 27.28 -8.46 -1.93
C GLY A 267 27.95 -9.45 -2.90
N VAL A 268 27.41 -9.65 -4.09
CA VAL A 268 28.05 -10.46 -5.13
C VAL A 268 28.99 -9.54 -5.92
N ARG A 269 30.20 -9.38 -5.42
CA ARG A 269 31.34 -8.80 -6.13
C ARG A 269 32.11 -9.93 -6.79
#